data_18f433fd5a842516ea83dbae4a51e062
#
_entry.id   18f433fd5a842516ea83dbae4a51e062
#
_cell.length_a   1.000
_cell.length_b   1.000
_cell.length_c   1.000
_cell.angle_alpha   90.00
_cell.angle_beta   90.00
_cell.angle_gamma   90.00
#
_symmetry.space_group_name_H-M   'P 1'
#
loop_
_entity.id
_entity.type
_entity.pdbx_description
1 polymer ?
#
loop_
_entity_poly.entity_id
_entity_poly.type
_entity_poly.pdbx_seq_one_letter_code
_entity_poly.pdbx_strand_id
1 'polypeptide(L)'
;ETINGQELADIDPRIQLGQLLAAAEAADGILKFSIKGEANPVIVKVPVLGAYSKTWPLDCPKSDKIVRGVADYLSRPGSTEGLGGIGMLFLLSTGEDKDLEVVRKWARKVPAHRYPWYIGYGGLPLAECYLRTGDPQILANVQKWVDNAARSQHNDAWAGRGSALTSYGSGHLNAAGTHVVTFLMLARECGAKVPDHMFNGALRHFFRYAGRGNNPYGDNRPEVGFVDNGKNGKLAFAMAAAAALTPDGENSLYARARD
;
A
#
# COMPACT_ATOMS: atom_id res chain seq x y z
N GLU A 1 -5.92 -23.42 30.02
CA GLU A 1 -6.38 -22.21 29.30
C GLU A 1 -7.18 -22.65 28.10
N THR A 2 -8.39 -22.10 27.92
CA THR A 2 -9.27 -22.50 26.81
C THR A 2 -9.90 -21.28 26.14
N ILE A 3 -10.28 -21.45 24.85
CA ILE A 3 -11.12 -20.48 24.14
C ILE A 3 -12.39 -21.24 23.70
N ASN A 4 -13.55 -20.78 24.11
CA ASN A 4 -14.84 -21.47 23.94
C ASN A 4 -14.83 -22.95 24.40
N GLY A 5 -14.09 -23.23 25.50
CA GLY A 5 -13.92 -24.57 26.04
C GLY A 5 -12.92 -25.46 25.30
N GLN A 6 -12.30 -24.99 24.24
CA GLN A 6 -11.25 -25.72 23.52
C GLN A 6 -9.87 -25.35 24.07
N GLU A 7 -9.05 -26.33 24.39
CA GLU A 7 -7.66 -26.10 24.77
C GLU A 7 -6.86 -25.56 23.60
N LEU A 8 -5.84 -24.75 23.90
CA LEU A 8 -4.90 -24.28 22.90
C LEU A 8 -4.07 -25.48 22.42
N ALA A 9 -4.13 -25.76 21.14
CA ALA A 9 -3.39 -26.86 20.52
C ALA A 9 -1.90 -26.54 20.39
N ASP A 10 -1.06 -27.59 20.27
CA ASP A 10 0.39 -27.48 20.03
C ASP A 10 0.76 -26.98 18.61
N ILE A 11 -0.21 -26.47 17.89
CA ILE A 11 -0.03 -25.77 16.62
C ILE A 11 0.01 -24.24 16.85
N ASP A 12 0.38 -23.48 15.85
CA ASP A 12 0.39 -22.02 15.94
C ASP A 12 -0.96 -21.49 16.49
N PRO A 13 -0.97 -20.91 17.70
CA PRO A 13 -2.22 -20.50 18.36
C PRO A 13 -2.96 -19.40 17.58
N ARG A 14 -2.29 -18.69 16.66
CA ARG A 14 -2.91 -17.70 15.78
C ARG A 14 -3.86 -18.35 14.78
N ILE A 15 -3.54 -19.55 14.29
CA ILE A 15 -4.40 -20.30 13.37
C ILE A 15 -5.68 -20.73 14.10
N GLN A 16 -5.54 -21.31 15.29
CA GLN A 16 -6.69 -21.72 16.11
C GLN A 16 -7.55 -20.53 16.51
N LEU A 17 -6.93 -19.43 16.95
CA LEU A 17 -7.67 -18.18 17.27
C LEU A 17 -8.42 -17.65 16.06
N GLY A 18 -7.80 -17.67 14.87
CA GLY A 18 -8.45 -17.24 13.61
C GLY A 18 -9.67 -18.10 13.27
N GLN A 19 -9.59 -19.42 13.47
CA GLN A 19 -10.71 -20.33 13.25
C GLN A 19 -11.86 -20.07 14.25
N LEU A 20 -11.55 -19.93 15.53
CA LEU A 20 -12.54 -19.64 16.58
C LEU A 20 -13.19 -18.25 16.39
N LEU A 21 -12.41 -17.26 15.97
CA LEU A 21 -12.91 -15.94 15.62
C LEU A 21 -13.90 -16.03 14.45
N ALA A 22 -13.52 -16.71 13.36
CA ALA A 22 -14.38 -16.89 12.20
C ALA A 22 -15.69 -17.64 12.55
N ALA A 23 -15.60 -18.64 13.45
CA ALA A 23 -16.77 -19.37 13.95
C ALA A 23 -17.69 -18.49 14.81
N ALA A 24 -17.13 -17.66 15.70
CA ALA A 24 -17.88 -16.71 16.50
C ALA A 24 -18.57 -15.65 15.62
N GLU A 25 -17.88 -15.09 14.64
CA GLU A 25 -18.44 -14.15 13.66
C GLU A 25 -19.58 -14.76 12.82
N ALA A 26 -19.55 -16.07 12.62
CA ALA A 26 -20.61 -16.79 11.91
C ALA A 26 -21.83 -17.14 12.79
N ALA A 27 -21.67 -17.08 14.11
CA ALA A 27 -22.69 -17.48 15.08
C ALA A 27 -23.23 -16.26 15.88
N ASP A 28 -22.84 -16.18 17.14
CA ASP A 28 -23.34 -15.20 18.11
C ASP A 28 -22.38 -14.04 18.42
N GLY A 29 -21.19 -14.07 17.85
CA GLY A 29 -20.14 -13.07 18.06
C GLY A 29 -19.50 -13.15 19.45
N ILE A 30 -19.51 -14.30 20.12
CA ILE A 30 -18.99 -14.45 21.48
C ILE A 30 -17.75 -15.34 21.49
N LEU A 31 -16.66 -14.84 22.08
CA LEU A 31 -15.50 -15.61 22.47
C LEU A 31 -15.35 -15.62 23.99
N LYS A 32 -15.20 -16.81 24.59
CA LYS A 32 -15.03 -17.00 26.02
C LYS A 32 -13.61 -17.51 26.28
N PHE A 33 -12.81 -16.72 26.96
CA PHE A 33 -11.43 -17.05 27.32
C PHE A 33 -11.38 -17.50 28.78
N SER A 34 -11.03 -18.75 29.05
CA SER A 34 -10.70 -19.24 30.39
C SER A 34 -9.21 -19.05 30.62
N ILE A 35 -8.85 -18.17 31.54
CA ILE A 35 -7.47 -17.77 31.84
C ILE A 35 -7.06 -18.37 33.19
N LYS A 36 -5.85 -18.93 33.26
CA LYS A 36 -5.32 -19.51 34.52
C LYS A 36 -5.25 -18.45 35.61
N GLY A 37 -5.88 -18.77 36.73
CA GLY A 37 -5.93 -17.87 37.91
C GLY A 37 -7.17 -16.97 37.95
N GLU A 38 -7.98 -16.93 36.91
CA GLU A 38 -9.23 -16.19 36.87
C GLU A 38 -10.42 -17.10 37.17
N ALA A 39 -11.29 -16.69 38.12
CA ALA A 39 -12.48 -17.47 38.49
C ALA A 39 -13.56 -17.47 37.42
N ASN A 40 -13.65 -16.42 36.60
CA ASN A 40 -14.65 -16.24 35.56
C ASN A 40 -13.99 -16.07 34.19
N PRO A 41 -14.60 -16.61 33.12
CA PRO A 41 -14.08 -16.42 31.78
C PRO A 41 -14.21 -14.95 31.33
N VAL A 42 -13.21 -14.47 30.61
CA VAL A 42 -13.26 -13.17 29.93
C VAL A 42 -14.09 -13.32 28.67
N ILE A 43 -15.13 -12.48 28.54
CA ILE A 43 -16.02 -12.48 27.38
C ILE A 43 -15.61 -11.38 26.42
N VAL A 44 -15.26 -11.76 25.19
CA VAL A 44 -14.97 -10.85 24.09
C VAL A 44 -16.10 -10.93 23.08
N LYS A 45 -16.66 -9.77 22.73
CA LYS A 45 -17.70 -9.67 21.70
C LYS A 45 -17.07 -9.24 20.39
N VAL A 46 -17.37 -9.95 19.32
CA VAL A 46 -16.96 -9.62 17.94
C VAL A 46 -18.20 -9.38 17.09
N PRO A 47 -18.11 -8.64 15.98
CA PRO A 47 -19.23 -8.43 15.07
C PRO A 47 -19.76 -9.75 14.50
N VAL A 48 -21.07 -9.89 14.38
CA VAL A 48 -21.70 -11.02 13.67
C VAL A 48 -21.72 -10.71 12.18
N LEU A 49 -20.75 -11.23 11.45
CA LEU A 49 -20.54 -10.96 10.02
C LEU A 49 -21.11 -12.06 9.12
N GLY A 50 -21.35 -13.26 9.65
CA GLY A 50 -21.71 -14.45 8.91
C GLY A 50 -20.49 -15.33 8.57
N ALA A 51 -20.76 -16.44 7.90
CA ALA A 51 -19.71 -17.34 7.40
C ALA A 51 -19.15 -16.85 6.06
N TYR A 52 -17.91 -17.25 5.75
CA TYR A 52 -17.38 -17.07 4.40
C TYR A 52 -18.11 -17.99 3.42
N SER A 53 -18.37 -17.49 2.20
CA SER A 53 -18.90 -18.31 1.11
C SER A 53 -17.82 -19.27 0.57
N LYS A 54 -18.24 -20.26 -0.22
CA LYS A 54 -17.29 -21.18 -0.91
C LYS A 54 -16.49 -20.47 -2.00
N THR A 55 -16.97 -19.37 -2.52
CA THR A 55 -16.36 -18.56 -3.57
C THR A 55 -15.55 -17.38 -3.03
N TRP A 56 -15.39 -17.31 -1.70
CA TRP A 56 -14.62 -16.26 -1.04
C TRP A 56 -13.30 -15.95 -1.81
N PRO A 57 -12.94 -14.69 -2.00
CA PRO A 57 -13.60 -13.46 -1.51
C PRO A 57 -14.77 -12.97 -2.37
N LEU A 58 -15.04 -13.58 -3.51
CA LEU A 58 -16.11 -13.22 -4.44
C LEU A 58 -17.45 -13.78 -3.98
N ASP A 59 -18.55 -13.11 -4.32
CA ASP A 59 -19.93 -13.52 -3.95
C ASP A 59 -20.05 -13.89 -2.46
N CYS A 60 -19.44 -13.08 -1.60
CA CYS A 60 -19.33 -13.36 -0.18
C CYS A 60 -19.88 -12.20 0.67
N PRO A 61 -21.11 -12.34 1.20
CA PRO A 61 -21.73 -11.28 2.02
C PRO A 61 -20.89 -10.87 3.25
N LYS A 62 -20.09 -11.79 3.80
CA LYS A 62 -19.16 -11.45 4.87
C LYS A 62 -18.05 -10.53 4.38
N SER A 63 -17.45 -10.83 3.23
CA SER A 63 -16.42 -9.96 2.62
C SER A 63 -16.97 -8.57 2.32
N ASP A 64 -18.18 -8.48 1.79
CA ASP A 64 -18.84 -7.21 1.48
C ASP A 64 -19.07 -6.37 2.74
N LYS A 65 -19.53 -6.99 3.83
CA LYS A 65 -19.67 -6.32 5.14
C LYS A 65 -18.35 -5.81 5.68
N ILE A 66 -17.26 -6.60 5.56
CA ILE A 66 -15.91 -6.20 5.99
C ILE A 66 -15.43 -5.02 5.16
N VAL A 67 -15.49 -5.12 3.84
CA VAL A 67 -15.08 -4.05 2.91
C VAL A 67 -15.85 -2.77 3.22
N ARG A 68 -17.17 -2.85 3.35
CA ARG A 68 -17.99 -1.67 3.65
C ARG A 68 -17.70 -1.10 5.04
N GLY A 69 -17.54 -1.95 6.04
CA GLY A 69 -17.18 -1.52 7.41
C GLY A 69 -15.85 -0.79 7.46
N VAL A 70 -14.84 -1.29 6.74
CA VAL A 70 -13.52 -0.63 6.61
C VAL A 70 -13.66 0.70 5.87
N ALA A 71 -14.41 0.75 4.77
CA ALA A 71 -14.62 1.99 4.03
C ALA A 71 -15.35 3.05 4.86
N ASP A 72 -16.39 2.67 5.59
CA ASP A 72 -17.10 3.58 6.49
C ASP A 72 -16.23 4.09 7.64
N TYR A 73 -15.31 3.25 8.15
CA TYR A 73 -14.31 3.66 9.13
C TYR A 73 -13.33 4.67 8.54
N LEU A 74 -12.75 4.36 7.38
CA LEU A 74 -11.77 5.21 6.70
C LEU A 74 -12.35 6.55 6.23
N SER A 75 -13.66 6.61 6.02
CA SER A 75 -14.35 7.84 5.64
C SER A 75 -14.56 8.83 6.80
N ARG A 76 -14.30 8.42 8.04
CA ARG A 76 -14.43 9.30 9.22
C ARG A 76 -13.26 10.30 9.26
N PRO A 77 -13.50 11.53 9.73
CA PRO A 77 -12.44 12.50 9.94
C PRO A 77 -11.33 11.94 10.86
N GLY A 78 -10.08 12.11 10.46
CA GLY A 78 -8.91 11.67 11.23
C GLY A 78 -8.56 10.18 11.13
N SER A 79 -9.43 9.31 10.61
CA SER A 79 -9.20 7.85 10.55
C SER A 79 -8.03 7.44 9.64
N THR A 80 -7.67 8.27 8.66
CA THR A 80 -6.58 8.02 7.71
C THR A 80 -5.27 8.71 8.08
N GLU A 81 -5.23 9.42 9.21
CA GLU A 81 -4.00 10.04 9.70
C GLU A 81 -2.96 8.94 9.97
N GLY A 82 -1.77 9.11 9.41
CA GLY A 82 -0.68 8.14 9.53
C GLY A 82 -0.69 6.98 8.52
N LEU A 83 -1.74 6.77 7.75
CA LEU A 83 -1.79 5.72 6.72
C LEU A 83 -1.16 6.15 5.38
N GLY A 84 -0.65 7.37 5.28
CA GLY A 84 0.12 7.84 4.12
C GLY A 84 -0.61 7.79 2.77
N GLY A 85 -1.94 7.75 2.78
CA GLY A 85 -2.74 7.67 1.56
C GLY A 85 -3.24 6.26 1.19
N ILE A 86 -2.75 5.20 1.83
CA ILE A 86 -3.22 3.81 1.56
C ILE A 86 -4.73 3.68 1.80
N GLY A 87 -5.27 4.32 2.84
CA GLY A 87 -6.70 4.35 3.10
C GLY A 87 -7.51 4.99 1.96
N MET A 88 -6.95 6.02 1.31
CA MET A 88 -7.57 6.66 0.15
C MET A 88 -7.56 5.74 -1.07
N LEU A 89 -6.47 4.98 -1.27
CA LEU A 89 -6.40 3.99 -2.34
C LEU A 89 -7.44 2.87 -2.13
N PHE A 90 -7.63 2.44 -0.88
CA PHE A 90 -8.71 1.49 -0.53
C PHE A 90 -10.09 2.06 -0.86
N LEU A 91 -10.39 3.32 -0.47
CA LEU A 91 -11.68 3.95 -0.78
C LEU A 91 -11.92 4.06 -2.30
N LEU A 92 -10.88 4.36 -3.08
CA LEU A 92 -11.00 4.33 -4.55
C LEU A 92 -11.32 2.94 -5.09
N SER A 93 -10.84 1.88 -4.45
CA SER A 93 -11.06 0.50 -4.92
C SER A 93 -12.49 0.00 -4.68
N THR A 94 -13.28 0.64 -3.81
CA THR A 94 -14.69 0.25 -3.59
C THR A 94 -15.58 0.53 -4.79
N GLY A 95 -15.22 1.49 -5.64
CA GLY A 95 -16.02 1.91 -6.79
C GLY A 95 -17.26 2.72 -6.45
N GLU A 96 -17.51 3.04 -5.16
CA GLU A 96 -18.71 3.78 -4.74
C GLU A 96 -18.48 5.30 -4.82
N ASP A 97 -19.47 6.03 -5.36
CA ASP A 97 -19.40 7.50 -5.51
C ASP A 97 -19.19 8.24 -4.20
N LYS A 98 -19.82 7.76 -3.10
CA LYS A 98 -19.63 8.36 -1.77
C LYS A 98 -18.18 8.27 -1.28
N ASP A 99 -17.50 7.17 -1.58
CA ASP A 99 -16.11 6.96 -1.20
C ASP A 99 -15.15 7.78 -2.09
N LEU A 100 -15.47 7.86 -3.39
CA LEU A 100 -14.75 8.75 -4.32
C LEU A 100 -14.82 10.21 -3.86
N GLU A 101 -15.98 10.68 -3.37
CA GLU A 101 -16.11 12.06 -2.89
C GLU A 101 -15.29 12.33 -1.62
N VAL A 102 -15.12 11.35 -0.75
CA VAL A 102 -14.20 11.44 0.40
C VAL A 102 -12.76 11.63 -0.08
N VAL A 103 -12.33 10.79 -1.02
CA VAL A 103 -10.98 10.89 -1.61
C VAL A 103 -10.79 12.21 -2.34
N ARG A 104 -11.77 12.67 -3.09
CA ARG A 104 -11.73 13.96 -3.80
C ARG A 104 -11.52 15.13 -2.86
N LYS A 105 -12.25 15.17 -1.74
CA LYS A 105 -12.06 16.20 -0.69
C LYS A 105 -10.66 16.17 -0.09
N TRP A 106 -10.14 14.98 0.19
CA TRP A 106 -8.78 14.78 0.66
C TRP A 106 -7.75 15.22 -0.40
N ALA A 107 -7.89 14.77 -1.65
CA ALA A 107 -6.96 15.02 -2.75
C ALA A 107 -6.78 16.52 -3.06
N ARG A 108 -7.83 17.33 -2.90
CA ARG A 108 -7.76 18.79 -3.06
C ARG A 108 -6.94 19.49 -1.98
N LYS A 109 -6.82 18.90 -0.78
CA LYS A 109 -6.27 19.56 0.42
C LYS A 109 -4.97 18.95 0.93
N VAL A 110 -4.68 17.69 0.58
CA VAL A 110 -3.53 16.97 1.12
C VAL A 110 -2.23 17.70 0.82
N PRO A 111 -1.41 18.00 1.84
CA PRO A 111 -0.15 18.71 1.64
C PRO A 111 0.86 17.80 0.93
N ALA A 112 1.65 18.38 0.03
CA ALA A 112 2.70 17.64 -0.65
C ALA A 112 3.86 17.32 0.32
N HIS A 113 4.24 16.05 0.38
CA HIS A 113 5.31 15.55 1.22
C HIS A 113 6.65 15.48 0.48
N ARG A 114 7.76 15.45 1.23
CA ARG A 114 9.12 15.19 0.71
C ARG A 114 9.64 13.81 1.07
N TYR A 115 8.98 13.13 2.00
CA TYR A 115 9.37 11.80 2.42
C TYR A 115 8.92 10.75 1.40
N PRO A 116 9.81 9.95 0.82
CA PRO A 116 9.50 9.09 -0.32
C PRO A 116 8.35 8.10 -0.10
N TRP A 117 8.20 7.54 1.10
CA TRP A 117 7.05 6.69 1.42
C TRP A 117 5.72 7.40 1.25
N TYR A 118 5.64 8.65 1.75
CA TYR A 118 4.42 9.43 1.60
C TYR A 118 4.21 9.88 0.15
N ILE A 119 5.31 10.24 -0.57
CA ILE A 119 5.21 10.56 -1.99
C ILE A 119 4.63 9.39 -2.76
N GLY A 120 5.13 8.18 -2.56
CA GLY A 120 4.63 6.99 -3.21
C GLY A 120 3.19 6.68 -2.83
N TYR A 121 2.93 6.44 -1.54
CA TYR A 121 1.62 5.99 -1.07
C TYR A 121 0.52 7.06 -1.15
N GLY A 122 0.85 8.34 -1.02
CA GLY A 122 -0.12 9.43 -1.16
C GLY A 122 -0.28 9.88 -2.61
N GLY A 123 0.79 9.84 -3.39
CA GLY A 123 0.77 10.21 -4.79
C GLY A 123 -0.10 9.30 -5.65
N LEU A 124 -0.07 7.98 -5.38
CA LEU A 124 -0.91 7.00 -6.11
C LEU A 124 -2.41 7.36 -6.05
N PRO A 125 -3.05 7.42 -4.88
CA PRO A 125 -4.48 7.77 -4.82
C PRO A 125 -4.78 9.19 -5.28
N LEU A 126 -3.82 10.11 -5.16
CA LEU A 126 -3.97 11.47 -5.68
C LEU A 126 -4.09 11.48 -7.20
N ALA A 127 -3.19 10.79 -7.90
CA ALA A 127 -3.20 10.66 -9.36
C ALA A 127 -4.45 9.88 -9.84
N GLU A 128 -4.75 8.74 -9.22
CA GLU A 128 -5.94 7.94 -9.51
C GLU A 128 -7.24 8.75 -9.35
N CYS A 129 -7.34 9.55 -8.30
CA CYS A 129 -8.50 10.40 -8.08
C CYS A 129 -8.64 11.45 -9.21
N TYR A 130 -7.52 12.03 -9.68
CA TYR A 130 -7.56 12.94 -10.81
C TYR A 130 -8.02 12.23 -12.09
N LEU A 131 -7.45 11.07 -12.40
CA LEU A 131 -7.81 10.30 -13.61
C LEU A 131 -9.31 9.95 -13.65
N ARG A 132 -9.94 9.75 -12.49
CA ARG A 132 -11.38 9.48 -12.39
C ARG A 132 -12.25 10.73 -12.43
N THR A 133 -11.74 11.88 -11.97
CA THR A 133 -12.58 13.07 -11.75
C THR A 133 -12.30 14.22 -12.70
N GLY A 134 -11.12 14.28 -13.29
CA GLY A 134 -10.65 15.41 -14.10
C GLY A 134 -10.53 16.74 -13.34
N ASP A 135 -10.48 16.72 -12.01
CA ASP A 135 -10.53 17.91 -11.16
C ASP A 135 -9.24 18.72 -11.24
N PRO A 136 -9.26 19.95 -11.80
CA PRO A 136 -8.05 20.74 -12.01
C PRO A 136 -7.32 21.13 -10.71
N GLN A 137 -8.02 21.20 -9.56
CA GLN A 137 -7.38 21.46 -8.28
C GLN A 137 -6.53 20.26 -7.84
N ILE A 138 -6.96 19.06 -8.16
CA ILE A 138 -6.21 17.83 -7.89
C ILE A 138 -4.99 17.77 -8.80
N LEU A 139 -5.09 18.12 -10.10
CA LEU A 139 -3.93 18.17 -10.99
C LEU A 139 -2.86 19.14 -10.49
N ALA A 140 -3.27 20.32 -10.05
CA ALA A 140 -2.35 21.28 -9.45
C ALA A 140 -1.64 20.71 -8.21
N ASN A 141 -2.32 19.88 -7.44
CA ASN A 141 -1.73 19.19 -6.29
C ASN A 141 -0.81 18.05 -6.72
N VAL A 142 -1.18 17.24 -7.73
CA VAL A 142 -0.30 16.22 -8.34
C VAL A 142 1.04 16.86 -8.76
N GLN A 143 1.00 18.04 -9.42
CA GLN A 143 2.23 18.73 -9.82
C GLN A 143 3.12 19.09 -8.63
N LYS A 144 2.55 19.59 -7.53
CA LYS A 144 3.34 19.89 -6.31
C LYS A 144 4.04 18.65 -5.75
N TRP A 145 3.38 17.49 -5.84
CA TRP A 145 3.96 16.23 -5.38
C TRP A 145 5.08 15.76 -6.32
N VAL A 146 4.94 15.93 -7.63
CA VAL A 146 6.01 15.69 -8.63
C VAL A 146 7.21 16.60 -8.34
N ASP A 147 6.98 17.89 -8.07
CA ASP A 147 8.05 18.83 -7.75
C ASP A 147 8.79 18.45 -6.46
N ASN A 148 8.07 17.94 -5.47
CA ASN A 148 8.69 17.43 -4.24
C ASN A 148 9.47 16.13 -4.47
N ALA A 149 8.98 15.23 -5.33
CA ALA A 149 9.73 14.05 -5.73
C ALA A 149 11.05 14.45 -6.41
N ALA A 150 11.01 15.44 -7.31
CA ALA A 150 12.21 15.94 -7.99
C ALA A 150 13.24 16.53 -7.00
N ARG A 151 12.79 17.35 -6.03
CA ARG A 151 13.67 17.95 -5.01
C ARG A 151 14.27 16.93 -4.04
N SER A 152 13.65 15.78 -3.84
CA SER A 152 14.11 14.74 -2.93
C SER A 152 14.85 13.61 -3.62
N GLN A 153 14.93 13.61 -4.96
CA GLN A 153 15.73 12.66 -5.71
C GLN A 153 17.22 12.94 -5.53
N HIS A 154 18.02 11.90 -5.38
CA HIS A 154 19.46 11.96 -5.31
C HIS A 154 20.05 10.73 -6.02
N ASN A 155 21.03 10.96 -6.94
CA ASN A 155 21.65 9.88 -7.71
C ASN A 155 20.61 8.90 -8.29
N ASP A 156 19.62 9.43 -8.98
CA ASP A 156 18.58 8.67 -9.67
C ASP A 156 17.56 7.94 -8.76
N ALA A 157 17.64 8.07 -7.43
CA ALA A 157 16.75 7.36 -6.50
C ALA A 157 16.36 8.22 -5.29
N TRP A 158 15.67 7.62 -4.32
CA TRP A 158 15.16 8.30 -3.13
C TRP A 158 15.62 7.61 -1.86
N ALA A 159 15.96 8.40 -0.84
CA ALA A 159 16.32 7.91 0.49
C ALA A 159 15.11 7.90 1.44
N GLY A 160 15.18 7.07 2.48
CA GLY A 160 14.04 6.81 3.36
C GLY A 160 13.47 8.04 4.10
N ARG A 161 14.28 9.06 4.41
CA ARG A 161 13.85 10.25 5.17
C ARG A 161 14.14 11.58 4.47
N GLY A 162 14.10 11.61 3.14
CA GLY A 162 14.20 12.84 2.34
C GLY A 162 15.62 13.35 2.11
N SER A 163 16.63 12.71 2.67
CA SER A 163 18.04 12.97 2.38
C SER A 163 18.76 11.67 2.08
N ALA A 164 19.42 11.60 0.95
CA ALA A 164 20.16 10.41 0.51
C ALA A 164 21.26 9.98 1.48
N LEU A 165 21.80 10.89 2.26
CA LEU A 165 22.98 10.66 3.07
C LEU A 165 22.69 10.41 4.55
N THR A 166 21.50 10.70 5.03
CA THR A 166 21.22 10.76 6.48
C THR A 166 20.21 9.75 6.99
N SER A 167 19.59 8.96 6.11
CA SER A 167 18.51 8.12 6.55
C SER A 167 18.76 6.65 6.31
N TYR A 168 18.26 5.86 7.21
CA TYR A 168 18.10 4.42 7.09
C TYR A 168 19.36 3.69 6.57
N GLY A 169 20.51 4.05 7.12
CA GLY A 169 21.77 3.45 6.73
C GLY A 169 22.49 4.12 5.56
N SER A 170 22.16 5.37 5.24
CA SER A 170 22.86 6.22 4.25
C SER A 170 22.83 5.74 2.78
N GLY A 171 21.79 5.02 2.37
CA GLY A 171 21.55 4.60 1.00
C GLY A 171 20.16 4.94 0.49
N HIS A 172 19.89 4.58 -0.74
CA HIS A 172 18.58 4.70 -1.33
C HIS A 172 17.62 3.65 -0.76
N LEU A 173 16.36 4.01 -0.64
CA LEU A 173 15.31 3.12 -0.17
C LEU A 173 14.49 2.63 -1.36
N ASN A 174 14.92 1.55 -1.98
CA ASN A 174 14.28 0.99 -3.18
C ASN A 174 12.82 0.63 -2.93
N ALA A 175 12.51 0.14 -1.73
CA ALA A 175 11.14 -0.19 -1.34
C ALA A 175 10.17 0.99 -1.42
N ALA A 176 10.62 2.21 -1.13
CA ALA A 176 9.83 3.43 -1.30
C ALA A 176 9.93 3.98 -2.72
N GLY A 177 11.13 3.94 -3.29
CA GLY A 177 11.42 4.47 -4.63
C GLY A 177 10.56 3.85 -5.73
N THR A 178 10.27 2.55 -5.66
CA THR A 178 9.37 1.89 -6.63
C THR A 178 7.98 2.50 -6.63
N HIS A 179 7.43 2.84 -5.46
CA HIS A 179 6.12 3.51 -5.37
C HIS A 179 6.18 4.96 -5.87
N VAL A 180 7.30 5.66 -5.64
CA VAL A 180 7.50 7.00 -6.22
C VAL A 180 7.51 6.93 -7.74
N VAL A 181 8.24 5.98 -8.33
CA VAL A 181 8.27 5.80 -9.79
C VAL A 181 6.87 5.49 -10.34
N THR A 182 6.12 4.60 -9.68
CA THR A 182 4.74 4.29 -10.08
C THR A 182 3.84 5.53 -10.02
N PHE A 183 3.96 6.33 -8.96
CA PHE A 183 3.26 7.62 -8.89
C PHE A 183 3.64 8.54 -10.05
N LEU A 184 4.94 8.65 -10.39
CA LEU A 184 5.39 9.51 -11.48
C LEU A 184 4.87 9.05 -12.86
N MET A 185 4.70 7.75 -13.06
CA MET A 185 4.03 7.21 -14.26
C MET A 185 2.59 7.71 -14.34
N LEU A 186 1.81 7.52 -13.27
CA LEU A 186 0.42 8.00 -13.21
C LEU A 186 0.34 9.53 -13.31
N ALA A 187 1.29 10.26 -12.74
CA ALA A 187 1.34 11.72 -12.87
C ALA A 187 1.52 12.17 -14.32
N ARG A 188 2.29 11.43 -15.13
CA ARG A 188 2.37 11.66 -16.58
C ARG A 188 1.03 11.43 -17.28
N GLU A 189 0.33 10.35 -16.94
CA GLU A 189 -1.02 10.07 -17.46
C GLU A 189 -2.01 11.18 -17.08
N CYS A 190 -1.84 11.79 -15.92
CA CYS A 190 -2.60 12.98 -15.51
C CYS A 190 -2.26 14.25 -16.33
N GLY A 191 -1.20 14.24 -17.12
CA GLY A 191 -0.68 15.42 -17.83
C GLY A 191 0.21 16.33 -16.96
N ALA A 192 0.67 15.87 -15.80
CA ALA A 192 1.64 16.60 -14.99
C ALA A 192 3.03 16.63 -15.65
N LYS A 193 3.77 17.72 -15.42
CA LYS A 193 5.12 17.89 -15.95
C LYS A 193 6.12 17.13 -15.09
N VAL A 194 6.44 15.90 -15.47
CA VAL A 194 7.46 15.07 -14.84
C VAL A 194 8.77 15.23 -15.61
N PRO A 195 9.85 15.75 -15.01
CA PRO A 195 11.13 15.93 -15.70
C PRO A 195 11.70 14.61 -16.23
N ASP A 196 12.02 14.56 -17.54
CA ASP A 196 12.50 13.34 -18.17
C ASP A 196 13.80 12.82 -17.58
N HIS A 197 14.72 13.69 -17.22
CA HIS A 197 15.99 13.28 -16.60
C HIS A 197 15.76 12.58 -15.25
N MET A 198 14.82 13.07 -14.43
CA MET A 198 14.43 12.46 -13.16
C MET A 198 13.80 11.09 -13.37
N PHE A 199 12.83 11.01 -14.27
CA PHE A 199 12.09 9.78 -14.54
C PHE A 199 12.99 8.69 -15.14
N ASN A 200 13.75 9.04 -16.19
CA ASN A 200 14.67 8.11 -16.84
C ASN A 200 15.81 7.69 -15.92
N GLY A 201 16.30 8.58 -15.06
CA GLY A 201 17.26 8.26 -14.02
C GLY A 201 16.73 7.19 -13.08
N ALA A 202 15.52 7.39 -12.57
CA ALA A 202 14.87 6.43 -11.68
C ALA A 202 14.67 5.06 -12.34
N LEU A 203 14.25 5.01 -13.60
CA LEU A 203 14.14 3.75 -14.34
C LEU A 203 15.51 3.06 -14.47
N ARG A 204 16.57 3.78 -14.86
CA ARG A 204 17.95 3.22 -14.92
C ARG A 204 18.37 2.66 -13.55
N HIS A 205 18.06 3.35 -12.47
CA HIS A 205 18.36 2.88 -11.12
C HIS A 205 17.70 1.51 -10.85
N PHE A 206 16.43 1.34 -11.17
CA PHE A 206 15.73 0.09 -10.91
C PHE A 206 16.09 -1.02 -11.90
N PHE A 207 16.37 -0.70 -13.16
CA PHE A 207 16.83 -1.70 -14.15
C PHE A 207 18.16 -2.36 -13.76
N ARG A 208 18.95 -1.76 -12.87
CA ARG A 208 20.17 -2.40 -12.33
C ARG A 208 19.88 -3.73 -11.61
N TYR A 209 18.67 -3.91 -11.14
CA TYR A 209 18.24 -5.10 -10.39
C TYR A 209 17.48 -6.10 -11.27
N ALA A 210 17.09 -5.74 -12.48
CA ALA A 210 16.41 -6.63 -13.40
C ALA A 210 17.30 -7.84 -13.76
N GLY A 211 16.74 -9.03 -13.73
CA GLY A 211 17.43 -10.28 -14.02
C GLY A 211 18.40 -10.75 -12.94
N ARG A 212 18.48 -10.08 -11.79
CA ARG A 212 19.36 -10.47 -10.68
C ARG A 212 18.68 -11.36 -9.63
N GLY A 213 17.41 -11.68 -9.82
CA GLY A 213 16.62 -12.51 -8.90
C GLY A 213 16.26 -11.84 -7.57
N ASN A 214 16.86 -10.67 -7.26
CA ASN A 214 16.59 -9.97 -6.01
C ASN A 214 16.69 -8.45 -6.19
N ASN A 215 15.66 -7.75 -5.72
CA ASN A 215 15.68 -6.30 -5.56
C ASN A 215 15.84 -5.97 -4.07
N PRO A 216 17.00 -5.47 -3.63
CA PRO A 216 17.24 -5.20 -2.23
C PRO A 216 16.28 -4.11 -1.71
N TYR A 217 15.97 -4.19 -0.42
CA TYR A 217 15.15 -3.19 0.27
C TYR A 217 15.73 -1.77 0.11
N GLY A 218 17.06 -1.66 0.20
CA GLY A 218 17.81 -0.44 -0.06
C GLY A 218 19.19 -0.79 -0.58
N ASP A 219 19.81 0.12 -1.34
CA ASP A 219 21.23 0.04 -1.67
C ASP A 219 22.01 0.65 -0.51
N ASN A 220 22.35 -0.18 0.44
CA ASN A 220 23.11 0.21 1.61
C ASN A 220 24.55 0.51 1.29
N ARG A 221 25.24 0.99 2.30
CA ARG A 221 26.69 1.23 2.25
C ARG A 221 27.40 0.01 1.68
N PRO A 222 28.43 0.24 0.85
CA PRO A 222 29.27 -0.85 0.33
C PRO A 222 29.81 -1.76 1.43
N GLU A 223 30.06 -1.22 2.63
CA GLU A 223 30.64 -1.96 3.76
C GLU A 223 29.65 -2.97 4.40
N VAL A 224 28.35 -2.79 4.23
CA VAL A 224 27.33 -3.64 4.86
C VAL A 224 26.75 -4.65 3.86
N GLY A 225 27.09 -4.52 2.59
CA GLY A 225 26.49 -5.31 1.52
C GLY A 225 25.04 -4.95 1.27
N PHE A 226 24.42 -5.62 0.33
CA PHE A 226 22.98 -5.51 0.10
C PHE A 226 22.24 -6.19 1.26
N VAL A 227 21.39 -5.45 1.95
CA VAL A 227 20.45 -6.07 2.88
C VAL A 227 19.46 -6.87 2.05
N ASP A 228 19.62 -8.16 2.08
CA ASP A 228 18.80 -9.11 1.31
C ASP A 228 17.42 -9.31 1.97
N ASN A 229 16.65 -8.25 1.96
CA ASN A 229 15.25 -8.28 2.35
C ASN A 229 14.33 -8.33 1.13
N GLY A 230 14.65 -9.15 0.15
CA GLY A 230 13.96 -9.32 -1.13
C GLY A 230 12.63 -8.59 -1.26
N LYS A 231 12.61 -7.46 -1.97
CA LYS A 231 11.38 -6.68 -2.24
C LYS A 231 11.00 -6.75 -3.72
N ASN A 232 11.24 -7.90 -4.32
CA ASN A 232 11.00 -8.16 -5.75
C ASN A 232 9.57 -7.81 -6.17
N GLY A 233 8.58 -8.11 -5.34
CA GLY A 233 7.20 -7.75 -5.64
C GLY A 233 6.95 -6.25 -5.82
N LYS A 234 7.73 -5.38 -5.19
CA LYS A 234 7.61 -3.93 -5.38
C LYS A 234 8.24 -3.48 -6.70
N LEU A 235 9.36 -4.07 -7.08
CA LEU A 235 9.94 -3.83 -8.40
C LEU A 235 9.02 -4.37 -9.50
N ALA A 236 8.53 -5.60 -9.36
CA ALA A 236 7.58 -6.20 -10.29
C ALA A 236 6.32 -5.35 -10.45
N PHE A 237 5.78 -4.79 -9.35
CA PHE A 237 4.65 -3.87 -9.41
C PHE A 237 4.94 -2.62 -10.25
N ALA A 238 6.08 -1.95 -10.01
CA ALA A 238 6.45 -0.77 -10.78
C ALA A 238 6.70 -1.11 -12.26
N MET A 239 7.32 -2.26 -12.56
CA MET A 239 7.55 -2.69 -13.93
C MET A 239 6.28 -3.12 -14.64
N ALA A 240 5.34 -3.77 -13.93
CA ALA A 240 4.02 -4.09 -14.47
C ALA A 240 3.22 -2.82 -14.83
N ALA A 241 3.26 -1.81 -13.95
CA ALA A 241 2.64 -0.52 -14.25
C ALA A 241 3.27 0.16 -15.48
N ALA A 242 4.61 0.14 -15.59
CA ALA A 242 5.30 0.66 -16.75
C ALA A 242 4.94 -0.08 -18.04
N ALA A 243 4.85 -1.42 -18.00
CA ALA A 243 4.43 -2.22 -19.14
C ALA A 243 2.99 -1.88 -19.57
N ALA A 244 2.07 -1.75 -18.62
CA ALA A 244 0.67 -1.41 -18.90
C ALA A 244 0.50 -0.02 -19.54
N LEU A 245 1.41 0.92 -19.27
CA LEU A 245 1.38 2.29 -19.78
C LEU A 245 2.23 2.50 -21.03
N THR A 246 2.83 1.45 -21.59
CA THR A 246 3.60 1.55 -22.84
C THR A 246 2.82 0.95 -24.02
N PRO A 247 3.03 1.47 -25.26
CA PRO A 247 2.39 0.92 -26.45
C PRO A 247 2.68 -0.57 -26.70
N ASP A 248 3.88 -1.03 -26.32
CA ASP A 248 4.32 -2.42 -26.53
C ASP A 248 3.77 -3.38 -25.46
N GLY A 249 3.20 -2.85 -24.36
CA GLY A 249 2.58 -3.64 -23.30
C GLY A 249 3.45 -4.79 -22.80
N GLU A 250 2.94 -6.02 -22.87
CA GLU A 250 3.63 -7.23 -22.43
C GLU A 250 4.90 -7.59 -23.22
N ASN A 251 5.11 -7.01 -24.41
CA ASN A 251 6.33 -7.19 -25.19
C ASN A 251 7.43 -6.19 -24.83
N SER A 252 7.15 -5.27 -23.93
CA SER A 252 8.08 -4.21 -23.52
C SER A 252 9.25 -4.73 -22.69
N LEU A 253 10.32 -3.92 -22.61
CA LEU A 253 11.43 -4.18 -21.67
C LEU A 253 10.95 -4.20 -20.21
N TYR A 254 9.91 -3.46 -19.89
CA TYR A 254 9.34 -3.41 -18.55
C TYR A 254 8.69 -4.74 -18.15
N ALA A 255 7.94 -5.38 -19.07
CA ALA A 255 7.38 -6.70 -18.84
C ALA A 255 8.49 -7.73 -18.58
N ARG A 256 9.54 -7.74 -19.41
CA ARG A 256 10.70 -8.63 -19.19
C ARG A 256 11.47 -8.35 -17.90
N ALA A 257 11.46 -7.12 -17.40
CA ALA A 257 12.10 -6.79 -16.14
C ALA A 257 11.24 -7.16 -14.91
N ARG A 258 9.92 -7.29 -15.10
CA ARG A 258 8.97 -7.80 -14.09
C ARG A 258 9.19 -9.29 -13.83
N ASP A 259 9.33 -10.07 -14.89
CA ASP A 259 9.50 -11.54 -14.88
C ASP A 259 10.92 -11.93 -14.44
#